data_29672cc4ff772155ebc17f331bebeabc
#
_entry.id   29672cc4ff772155ebc17f331bebeabc
#
_cell.length_a   1.000
_cell.length_b   1.000
_cell.length_c   1.000
_cell.angle_alpha   90.00
_cell.angle_beta   90.00
_cell.angle_gamma   90.00
#
_symmetry.space_group_name_H-M   'P 1'
#
loop_
_entity.id
_entity.type
_entity.pdbx_description
1 polymer ?
#
loop_
_entity_poly.entity_id
_entity_poly.type
_entity_poly.pdbx_seq_one_letter_code
_entity_poly.pdbx_strand_id
1 'polypeptide(L)'
;RLGASCAYMLIAKMAMWNKQWDVALDALEQIETIYGPLSQYDYAENILFRNKNTPESIMEIQHTYTQGALTYTSNVACICQPYPRAANSAIYDGVEIPELGDQATVWSAMRPNVYFSQGLQSKMGKDIRAKYNMAWGYEDKTFNSTNTRPWCGPKFWCPNMQSSADGNNYKVFRYADALLMMAECYFYKENYEKAVEYLDMTRTRANLSKYTFRTPARLEEEIRNERARELFGEFQRKYDLVRWGIWYEAVTDNSDYAYLQLNTANSRIKPCHRYYPIPDTEVTYSKNNLDNNEYKAYGL
;
A
#
# COMPACT_ATOMS: atom_id res chain seq x y z
N ARG A 1 -11.82 19.47 -1.76
CA ARG A 1 -11.85 19.97 -0.36
C ARG A 1 -11.56 18.78 0.56
N LEU A 2 -10.74 18.98 1.59
CA LEU A 2 -10.55 17.99 2.65
C LEU A 2 -11.82 17.95 3.52
N GLY A 3 -12.40 16.77 3.67
CA GLY A 3 -13.57 16.55 4.53
C GLY A 3 -13.19 16.25 5.98
N ALA A 4 -14.19 16.18 6.87
CA ALA A 4 -13.98 15.84 8.28
C ALA A 4 -13.28 14.48 8.45
N SER A 5 -13.65 13.46 7.68
CA SER A 5 -13.02 12.13 7.72
C SER A 5 -11.51 12.19 7.44
N CYS A 6 -11.07 13.08 6.55
CA CYS A 6 -9.63 13.26 6.29
C CYS A 6 -8.92 13.87 7.51
N ALA A 7 -9.55 14.84 8.19
CA ALA A 7 -9.00 15.41 9.42
C ALA A 7 -8.91 14.34 10.54
N TYR A 8 -9.95 13.52 10.71
CA TYR A 8 -9.93 12.41 11.67
C TYR A 8 -8.83 11.38 11.34
N MET A 9 -8.63 11.04 10.04
CA MET A 9 -7.52 10.15 9.65
C MET A 9 -6.15 10.74 10.02
N LEU A 10 -5.95 12.03 9.82
CA LEU A 10 -4.68 12.69 10.21
C LEU A 10 -4.50 12.69 11.73
N ILE A 11 -5.54 13.03 12.51
CA ILE A 11 -5.50 12.96 13.97
C ILE A 11 -5.13 11.54 14.42
N ALA A 12 -5.81 10.53 13.89
CA ALA A 12 -5.56 9.13 14.26
C ALA A 12 -4.12 8.71 13.92
N LYS A 13 -3.64 9.01 12.71
CA LYS A 13 -2.26 8.68 12.32
C LYS A 13 -1.24 9.37 13.22
N MET A 14 -1.40 10.66 13.53
CA MET A 14 -0.51 11.39 14.43
C MET A 14 -0.55 10.82 15.86
N ALA A 15 -1.73 10.50 16.36
CA ALA A 15 -1.91 9.91 17.69
C ALA A 15 -1.23 8.53 17.77
N MET A 16 -1.36 7.68 16.76
CA MET A 16 -0.69 6.37 16.70
C MET A 16 0.85 6.48 16.67
N TRP A 17 1.40 7.48 15.98
CA TRP A 17 2.84 7.78 16.05
C TRP A 17 3.32 8.09 17.46
N ASN A 18 2.48 8.77 18.24
CA ASN A 18 2.75 9.11 19.63
C ASN A 18 2.24 8.07 20.63
N LYS A 19 1.73 6.91 20.16
CA LYS A 19 1.16 5.84 20.99
C LYS A 19 -0.01 6.30 21.87
N GLN A 20 -0.74 7.31 21.41
CA GLN A 20 -1.95 7.83 22.05
C GLN A 20 -3.18 7.09 21.52
N TRP A 21 -3.34 5.83 21.94
CA TRP A 21 -4.30 4.91 21.37
C TRP A 21 -5.75 5.33 21.56
N ASP A 22 -6.08 5.96 22.69
CA ASP A 22 -7.44 6.47 22.95
C ASP A 22 -7.79 7.62 22.01
N VAL A 23 -6.87 8.59 21.85
CA VAL A 23 -7.07 9.71 20.91
C VAL A 23 -7.23 9.21 19.48
N ALA A 24 -6.48 8.18 19.12
CA ALA A 24 -6.60 7.57 17.80
C ALA A 24 -7.97 6.90 17.63
N LEU A 25 -8.43 6.14 18.61
CA LEU A 25 -9.73 5.46 18.58
C LEU A 25 -10.88 6.46 18.49
N ASP A 26 -10.89 7.52 19.32
CA ASP A 26 -11.93 8.57 19.29
C ASP A 26 -12.10 9.16 17.87
N ALA A 27 -10.98 9.42 17.18
CA ALA A 27 -11.01 9.91 15.80
C ALA A 27 -11.49 8.86 14.80
N LEU A 28 -11.06 7.60 14.95
CA LEU A 28 -11.43 6.51 14.06
C LEU A 28 -12.91 6.12 14.19
N GLU A 29 -13.48 6.18 15.39
CA GLU A 29 -14.91 5.95 15.65
C GLU A 29 -15.79 6.99 14.95
N GLN A 30 -15.33 8.23 14.83
CA GLN A 30 -16.03 9.23 14.01
C GLN A 30 -16.05 8.84 12.53
N ILE A 31 -14.95 8.26 12.03
CA ILE A 31 -14.90 7.76 10.64
C ILE A 31 -15.86 6.58 10.48
N GLU A 32 -15.83 5.61 11.40
CA GLU A 32 -16.75 4.47 11.37
C GLU A 32 -18.20 4.89 11.37
N THR A 33 -18.57 5.88 12.18
CA THR A 33 -19.93 6.44 12.22
C THR A 33 -20.34 7.03 10.87
N ILE A 34 -19.41 7.65 10.13
CA ILE A 34 -19.69 8.25 8.82
C ILE A 34 -19.83 7.18 7.74
N TYR A 35 -18.96 6.16 7.75
CA TYR A 35 -18.86 5.17 6.68
C TYR A 35 -19.72 3.92 6.90
N GLY A 36 -20.04 3.58 8.15
CA GLY A 36 -20.82 2.38 8.49
C GLY A 36 -20.10 1.06 8.19
N PRO A 37 -20.81 -0.04 7.95
CA PRO A 37 -20.20 -1.35 7.80
C PRO A 37 -19.39 -1.48 6.50
N LEU A 38 -18.16 -2.01 6.58
CA LEU A 38 -17.28 -2.20 5.43
C LEU A 38 -17.86 -3.12 4.35
N SER A 39 -18.74 -4.04 4.74
CA SER A 39 -19.38 -5.01 3.84
C SER A 39 -20.25 -4.40 2.75
N GLN A 40 -20.66 -3.14 2.88
CA GLN A 40 -21.43 -2.43 1.85
C GLN A 40 -20.56 -1.95 0.68
N TYR A 41 -19.23 -1.96 0.82
CA TYR A 41 -18.29 -1.51 -0.20
C TYR A 41 -17.67 -2.69 -0.91
N ASP A 42 -18.03 -2.92 -2.17
CA ASP A 42 -17.39 -3.95 -2.99
C ASP A 42 -15.88 -3.71 -3.09
N TYR A 43 -15.09 -4.77 -2.90
CA TYR A 43 -13.64 -4.64 -2.88
C TYR A 43 -13.12 -4.12 -4.23
N ALA A 44 -13.51 -4.76 -5.34
CA ALA A 44 -12.98 -4.43 -6.65
C ALA A 44 -13.34 -3.01 -7.09
N GLU A 45 -14.58 -2.59 -6.84
CA GLU A 45 -15.02 -1.25 -7.24
C GLU A 45 -14.27 -0.16 -6.50
N ASN A 46 -13.89 -0.39 -5.25
CA ASN A 46 -13.32 0.64 -4.39
C ASN A 46 -11.80 0.73 -4.43
N ILE A 47 -11.08 -0.37 -4.74
CA ILE A 47 -9.61 -0.37 -4.66
C ILE A 47 -8.93 0.03 -5.97
N LEU A 48 -9.59 -0.08 -7.11
CA LEU A 48 -8.98 0.23 -8.40
C LEU A 48 -8.68 1.74 -8.51
N PHE A 49 -7.45 2.08 -8.86
CA PHE A 49 -7.02 3.50 -8.93
C PHE A 49 -7.72 4.27 -10.03
N ARG A 50 -8.16 3.58 -11.10
CA ARG A 50 -8.98 4.18 -12.17
C ARG A 50 -10.40 4.55 -11.72
N ASN A 51 -10.92 3.90 -10.67
CA ASN A 51 -12.21 4.23 -10.07
C ASN A 51 -11.99 5.35 -9.04
N LYS A 52 -12.33 6.57 -9.46
CA LYS A 52 -12.04 7.79 -8.69
C LYS A 52 -13.15 8.11 -7.72
N ASN A 53 -12.77 8.68 -6.57
CA ASN A 53 -13.71 9.19 -5.57
C ASN A 53 -14.79 8.16 -5.20
N THR A 54 -14.36 6.92 -4.99
CA THR A 54 -15.25 5.83 -4.62
C THR A 54 -15.83 6.04 -3.22
N PRO A 55 -16.97 5.41 -2.89
CA PRO A 55 -17.61 5.59 -1.57
C PRO A 55 -16.72 5.22 -0.38
N GLU A 56 -15.74 4.31 -0.55
CA GLU A 56 -14.77 3.94 0.48
C GLU A 56 -13.62 4.96 0.62
N SER A 57 -13.43 5.85 -0.36
CA SER A 57 -12.33 6.80 -0.36
C SER A 57 -12.54 7.92 0.65
N ILE A 58 -11.54 8.16 1.49
CA ILE A 58 -11.50 9.28 2.44
C ILE A 58 -10.77 10.47 1.81
N MET A 59 -9.65 10.20 1.14
CA MET A 59 -8.87 11.23 0.44
C MET A 59 -8.18 10.64 -0.78
N GLU A 60 -8.33 11.34 -1.90
CA GLU A 60 -7.61 11.05 -3.14
C GLU A 60 -6.93 12.30 -3.69
N ILE A 61 -5.70 12.13 -4.21
CA ILE A 61 -5.06 13.15 -5.03
C ILE A 61 -5.69 13.05 -6.42
N GLN A 62 -6.31 14.15 -6.85
CA GLN A 62 -7.04 14.17 -8.11
C GLN A 62 -6.08 14.35 -9.28
N HIS A 63 -6.12 13.40 -10.21
CA HIS A 63 -5.35 13.47 -11.44
C HIS A 63 -6.27 13.47 -12.65
N THR A 64 -5.85 14.12 -13.71
CA THR A 64 -6.52 14.09 -15.01
C THR A 64 -5.48 13.97 -16.10
N TYR A 65 -5.84 13.30 -17.18
CA TYR A 65 -5.05 13.25 -18.39
C TYR A 65 -5.95 13.60 -19.58
N THR A 66 -5.53 14.59 -20.35
CA THR A 66 -6.14 14.93 -21.64
C THR A 66 -5.01 15.17 -22.61
N GLN A 67 -4.97 14.41 -23.68
CA GLN A 67 -3.91 14.53 -24.69
C GLN A 67 -3.87 15.95 -25.27
N GLY A 68 -2.68 16.54 -25.29
CA GLY A 68 -2.47 17.88 -25.85
C GLY A 68 -2.87 19.05 -24.95
N ALA A 69 -3.31 18.80 -23.69
CA ALA A 69 -3.66 19.83 -22.73
C ALA A 69 -2.74 19.82 -21.50
N LEU A 70 -2.62 20.97 -20.81
CA LEU A 70 -2.02 21.02 -19.49
C LEU A 70 -2.91 20.23 -18.52
N THR A 71 -2.38 19.15 -17.97
CA THR A 71 -3.14 18.23 -17.11
C THR A 71 -2.32 17.87 -15.89
N TYR A 72 -3.03 17.59 -14.80
CA TYR A 72 -2.42 17.06 -13.56
C TYR A 72 -2.38 15.54 -13.66
N THR A 73 -1.30 15.00 -14.22
CA THR A 73 -1.16 13.57 -14.53
C THR A 73 -0.55 12.77 -13.40
N SER A 74 -0.89 11.47 -13.38
CA SER A 74 -0.22 10.43 -12.59
C SER A 74 0.76 9.65 -13.46
N ASN A 75 1.69 8.95 -12.82
CA ASN A 75 2.54 7.93 -13.43
C ASN A 75 2.43 6.58 -12.74
N VAL A 76 1.42 6.39 -11.87
CA VAL A 76 1.27 5.16 -11.09
C VAL A 76 1.06 3.95 -12.00
N ALA A 77 0.18 4.07 -12.99
CA ALA A 77 -0.05 2.98 -13.94
C ALA A 77 1.23 2.69 -14.75
N CYS A 78 1.91 3.70 -15.23
CA CYS A 78 3.16 3.55 -15.96
C CYS A 78 4.24 2.79 -15.18
N ILE A 79 4.36 3.06 -13.88
CA ILE A 79 5.35 2.43 -13.01
C ILE A 79 4.96 1.02 -12.63
N CYS A 80 3.67 0.75 -12.40
CA CYS A 80 3.16 -0.50 -11.83
C CYS A 80 2.71 -1.51 -12.89
N GLN A 81 2.15 -1.04 -13.99
CA GLN A 81 1.53 -1.87 -15.02
C GLN A 81 2.55 -2.75 -15.71
N PRO A 82 2.21 -4.01 -16.04
CA PRO A 82 3.12 -4.87 -16.81
C PRO A 82 3.35 -4.29 -18.19
N TYR A 83 4.50 -4.59 -18.76
CA TYR A 83 4.83 -4.21 -20.13
C TYR A 83 3.87 -4.96 -21.09
N PRO A 84 2.99 -4.28 -21.79
CA PRO A 84 1.99 -4.94 -22.63
C PRO A 84 2.62 -5.49 -23.90
N ARG A 85 2.06 -6.56 -24.40
CA ARG A 85 2.55 -7.20 -25.61
C ARG A 85 1.44 -7.46 -26.62
N ALA A 86 0.52 -6.59 -26.70
CA ALA A 86 -0.69 -6.63 -27.48
C ALA A 86 -1.91 -7.08 -26.68
N ALA A 87 -2.93 -6.58 -27.07
CA ALA A 87 -4.31 -6.94 -27.17
C ALA A 87 -5.21 -5.94 -26.48
N ASN A 88 -6.27 -5.67 -27.13
CA ASN A 88 -7.33 -4.76 -26.73
C ASN A 88 -8.14 -5.27 -25.53
N SER A 89 -7.84 -6.46 -25.04
CA SER A 89 -8.37 -7.02 -23.82
C SER A 89 -7.34 -7.95 -23.18
N ALA A 90 -7.24 -7.94 -21.85
CA ALA A 90 -6.37 -8.81 -21.09
C ALA A 90 -7.13 -9.43 -19.93
N ILE A 91 -6.96 -10.73 -19.71
CA ILE A 91 -7.46 -11.42 -18.54
C ILE A 91 -6.27 -11.76 -17.66
N TYR A 92 -6.27 -11.23 -16.44
CA TYR A 92 -5.23 -11.45 -15.44
C TYR A 92 -5.87 -12.01 -14.18
N ASP A 93 -5.55 -13.26 -13.87
CA ASP A 93 -6.08 -13.96 -12.71
C ASP A 93 -7.63 -13.89 -12.60
N GLY A 94 -8.30 -13.92 -13.74
CA GLY A 94 -9.76 -13.83 -13.83
C GLY A 94 -10.36 -12.43 -13.76
N VAL A 95 -9.53 -11.40 -13.79
CA VAL A 95 -9.97 -10.00 -13.92
C VAL A 95 -9.80 -9.55 -15.36
N GLU A 96 -10.90 -9.30 -16.02
CA GLU A 96 -10.91 -8.81 -17.39
C GLU A 96 -10.68 -7.30 -17.44
N ILE A 97 -9.68 -6.87 -18.22
CA ILE A 97 -9.38 -5.46 -18.47
C ILE A 97 -9.54 -5.22 -19.97
N PRO A 98 -10.68 -4.70 -20.41
CA PRO A 98 -10.86 -4.37 -21.81
C PRO A 98 -9.91 -3.23 -22.22
N GLU A 99 -9.40 -3.32 -23.43
CA GLU A 99 -8.66 -2.22 -24.06
C GLU A 99 -7.48 -1.70 -23.24
N LEU A 100 -6.58 -2.60 -22.80
CA LEU A 100 -5.35 -2.17 -22.12
C LEU A 100 -4.51 -1.23 -23.02
N GLY A 101 -4.68 -1.30 -24.34
CA GLY A 101 -4.10 -0.40 -25.32
C GLY A 101 -2.63 -0.67 -25.65
N ASP A 102 -2.08 0.10 -26.56
CA ASP A 102 -0.64 0.10 -26.82
C ASP A 102 0.08 0.93 -25.77
N GLN A 103 0.78 0.27 -24.91
CA GLN A 103 1.42 0.84 -23.72
C GLN A 103 2.94 0.94 -23.92
N ALA A 104 3.38 1.37 -25.08
CA ALA A 104 4.79 1.40 -25.47
C ALA A 104 5.70 2.15 -24.48
N THR A 105 5.14 3.01 -23.63
CA THR A 105 5.86 3.86 -22.68
C THR A 105 5.75 3.43 -21.22
N VAL A 106 5.24 2.24 -20.94
CA VAL A 106 5.16 1.69 -19.59
C VAL A 106 6.56 1.31 -19.08
N TRP A 107 6.88 1.73 -17.87
CA TRP A 107 8.20 1.47 -17.26
C TRP A 107 8.24 0.16 -16.47
N SER A 108 7.12 -0.29 -15.93
CA SER A 108 7.01 -1.55 -15.17
C SER A 108 8.06 -1.68 -14.07
N ALA A 109 8.38 -0.58 -13.40
CA ALA A 109 9.49 -0.49 -12.46
C ALA A 109 9.16 -1.05 -11.07
N MET A 110 7.89 -0.93 -10.65
CA MET A 110 7.43 -1.48 -9.38
C MET A 110 6.93 -2.91 -9.54
N ARG A 111 7.40 -3.76 -8.65
CA ARG A 111 6.97 -5.16 -8.57
C ARG A 111 6.88 -5.61 -7.11
N PRO A 112 5.90 -6.44 -6.73
CA PRO A 112 5.91 -7.04 -5.40
C PRO A 112 7.17 -7.90 -5.22
N ASN A 113 7.74 -7.88 -4.01
CA ASN A 113 8.86 -8.77 -3.69
C ASN A 113 8.37 -10.20 -3.41
N VAL A 114 9.31 -11.16 -3.36
CA VAL A 114 9.00 -12.58 -3.14
C VAL A 114 8.33 -12.81 -1.78
N TYR A 115 8.79 -12.12 -0.74
CA TYR A 115 8.20 -12.23 0.59
C TYR A 115 6.70 -11.88 0.58
N PHE A 116 6.31 -10.77 -0.06
CA PHE A 116 4.91 -10.39 -0.17
C PHE A 116 4.14 -11.35 -1.07
N SER A 117 4.62 -11.57 -2.30
CA SER A 117 3.86 -12.30 -3.31
C SER A 117 3.68 -13.78 -2.95
N GLN A 118 4.74 -14.45 -2.55
CA GLN A 118 4.73 -15.88 -2.21
C GLN A 118 4.50 -16.13 -0.72
N GLY A 119 4.97 -15.24 0.14
CA GLY A 119 4.86 -15.38 1.58
C GLY A 119 3.53 -14.95 2.16
N LEU A 120 3.03 -13.78 1.77
CA LEU A 120 1.83 -13.20 2.37
C LEU A 120 0.57 -13.37 1.53
N GLN A 121 0.66 -13.19 0.20
CA GLN A 121 -0.51 -13.12 -0.65
C GLN A 121 -0.88 -14.45 -1.29
N SER A 122 0.03 -15.11 -1.99
CA SER A 122 -0.28 -16.31 -2.77
C SER A 122 -0.66 -17.51 -1.89
N LYS A 123 -0.18 -17.56 -0.65
CA LYS A 123 -0.50 -18.64 0.29
C LYS A 123 -1.86 -18.51 0.96
N MET A 124 -2.57 -17.40 0.74
CA MET A 124 -3.87 -17.14 1.36
C MET A 124 -5.05 -17.79 0.62
N GLY A 125 -4.81 -18.64 -0.35
CA GLY A 125 -5.82 -19.44 -1.03
C GLY A 125 -6.86 -18.61 -1.78
N LYS A 126 -8.03 -18.38 -1.18
CA LYS A 126 -9.17 -17.68 -1.82
C LYS A 126 -9.12 -16.16 -1.69
N ASP A 127 -8.05 -15.57 -1.17
CA ASP A 127 -7.93 -14.12 -1.02
C ASP A 127 -8.06 -13.43 -2.39
N ILE A 128 -9.16 -12.71 -2.59
CA ILE A 128 -9.45 -12.04 -3.86
C ILE A 128 -8.41 -10.96 -4.20
N ARG A 129 -7.70 -10.44 -3.20
CA ARG A 129 -6.67 -9.42 -3.41
C ARG A 129 -5.49 -9.93 -4.24
N ALA A 130 -5.27 -11.25 -4.25
CA ALA A 130 -4.20 -11.84 -5.05
C ALA A 130 -4.31 -11.45 -6.53
N LYS A 131 -5.52 -11.46 -7.09
CA LYS A 131 -5.76 -11.15 -8.50
C LYS A 131 -5.89 -9.65 -8.80
N TYR A 132 -6.07 -8.80 -7.78
CA TYR A 132 -6.08 -7.36 -7.96
C TYR A 132 -4.72 -6.71 -7.66
N ASN A 133 -4.03 -7.19 -6.65
CA ASN A 133 -2.71 -6.69 -6.27
C ASN A 133 -1.61 -7.16 -7.23
N MET A 134 -1.76 -8.37 -7.80
CA MET A 134 -0.71 -9.03 -8.58
C MET A 134 -1.25 -9.59 -9.90
N ALA A 135 -0.40 -9.61 -10.92
CA ALA A 135 -0.63 -10.28 -12.20
C ALA A 135 0.49 -11.30 -12.44
N TRP A 136 0.13 -12.59 -12.43
CA TRP A 136 1.06 -13.71 -12.58
C TRP A 136 1.25 -14.14 -14.03
N GLY A 137 0.27 -13.85 -14.87
CA GLY A 137 0.27 -14.24 -16.27
C GLY A 137 -0.67 -13.40 -17.12
N TYR A 138 -0.60 -13.59 -18.41
CA TYR A 138 -1.42 -12.92 -19.39
C TYR A 138 -1.84 -13.96 -20.45
N GLU A 139 -3.15 -14.18 -20.62
CA GLU A 139 -3.70 -15.29 -21.41
C GLU A 139 -3.09 -16.64 -20.95
N ASP A 140 -2.46 -17.38 -21.84
CA ASP A 140 -1.75 -18.63 -21.58
C ASP A 140 -0.25 -18.45 -21.28
N LYS A 141 0.21 -17.19 -21.17
CA LYS A 141 1.62 -16.83 -20.99
C LYS A 141 1.87 -16.31 -19.59
N THR A 142 2.93 -16.80 -18.97
CA THR A 142 3.43 -16.23 -17.72
C THR A 142 4.24 -14.97 -18.02
N PHE A 143 3.98 -13.90 -17.33
CA PHE A 143 4.83 -12.69 -17.37
C PHE A 143 6.18 -13.02 -16.80
N ASN A 144 7.13 -13.36 -17.57
CA ASN A 144 8.45 -13.65 -17.12
C ASN A 144 8.63 -15.06 -16.53
N SER A 145 8.77 -16.02 -17.43
CA SER A 145 9.02 -17.43 -17.09
C SER A 145 10.30 -17.67 -16.28
N THR A 146 11.23 -16.72 -16.26
CA THR A 146 12.50 -16.81 -15.51
C THR A 146 12.46 -16.09 -14.17
N ASN A 147 11.39 -15.36 -13.88
CA ASN A 147 11.29 -14.53 -12.71
C ASN A 147 10.19 -15.02 -11.77
N THR A 148 10.50 -15.23 -10.54
CA THR A 148 9.58 -15.72 -9.51
C THR A 148 8.65 -14.65 -8.94
N ARG A 149 8.76 -13.41 -9.41
CA ARG A 149 7.94 -12.28 -8.96
C ARG A 149 6.87 -11.92 -9.98
N PRO A 150 5.61 -11.74 -9.56
CA PRO A 150 4.56 -11.25 -10.43
C PRO A 150 4.75 -9.76 -10.76
N TRP A 151 3.93 -9.26 -11.67
CA TRP A 151 3.74 -7.83 -11.88
C TRP A 151 2.75 -7.27 -10.86
N CYS A 152 2.70 -5.93 -10.71
CA CYS A 152 1.58 -5.30 -10.04
C CYS A 152 0.30 -5.52 -10.86
N GLY A 153 -0.79 -5.81 -10.15
CA GLY A 153 -2.04 -6.23 -10.75
C GLY A 153 -2.98 -5.10 -11.17
N PRO A 154 -4.20 -5.47 -11.55
CA PRO A 154 -5.21 -4.55 -12.08
C PRO A 154 -5.56 -3.36 -11.18
N LYS A 155 -5.28 -3.44 -9.89
CA LYS A 155 -5.47 -2.34 -8.93
C LYS A 155 -4.90 -1.02 -9.44
N PHE A 156 -3.77 -1.08 -10.13
CA PHE A 156 -2.97 0.09 -10.54
C PHE A 156 -3.13 0.45 -12.01
N TRP A 157 -3.78 -0.39 -12.81
CA TRP A 157 -3.77 -0.24 -14.26
C TRP A 157 -4.67 0.89 -14.75
N CYS A 158 -4.22 1.53 -15.83
CA CYS A 158 -4.99 2.52 -16.57
C CYS A 158 -5.18 2.00 -18.01
N PRO A 159 -6.34 1.43 -18.34
CA PRO A 159 -6.64 1.02 -19.70
C PRO A 159 -6.55 2.19 -20.69
N ASN A 160 -6.20 1.90 -21.93
CA ASN A 160 -6.09 2.89 -23.01
C ASN A 160 -5.06 4.00 -22.79
N MET A 161 -4.04 3.76 -21.99
CA MET A 161 -2.93 4.69 -21.80
C MET A 161 -2.24 5.03 -23.13
N GLN A 162 -2.15 6.30 -23.48
CA GLN A 162 -1.53 6.79 -24.72
C GLN A 162 -0.09 7.29 -24.51
N SER A 163 0.35 7.42 -23.27
CA SER A 163 1.67 7.92 -22.89
C SER A 163 2.09 7.34 -21.54
N SER A 164 3.27 7.72 -21.05
CA SER A 164 3.72 7.40 -19.70
C SER A 164 2.91 8.09 -18.59
N ALA A 165 2.03 9.00 -18.95
CA ALA A 165 1.16 9.72 -18.02
C ALA A 165 -0.25 9.13 -18.07
N ASP A 166 -0.88 9.03 -16.92
CA ASP A 166 -2.25 8.53 -16.75
C ASP A 166 -3.09 9.47 -15.89
N GLY A 167 -4.39 9.21 -15.85
CA GLY A 167 -5.33 10.00 -15.09
C GLY A 167 -5.81 9.33 -13.81
N ASN A 168 -5.22 8.21 -13.39
CA ASN A 168 -5.63 7.52 -12.17
C ASN A 168 -5.43 8.39 -10.94
N ASN A 169 -6.42 8.43 -10.06
CA ASN A 169 -6.25 9.08 -8.78
C ASN A 169 -5.34 8.27 -7.87
N TYR A 170 -4.57 8.97 -7.05
CA TYR A 170 -3.85 8.33 -5.97
C TYR A 170 -4.72 8.30 -4.70
N LYS A 171 -5.03 7.10 -4.21
CA LYS A 171 -5.82 6.89 -2.99
C LYS A 171 -4.92 7.05 -1.76
N VAL A 172 -5.03 8.21 -1.10
CA VAL A 172 -4.20 8.52 0.08
C VAL A 172 -4.74 7.82 1.33
N PHE A 173 -6.05 7.92 1.55
CA PHE A 173 -6.73 7.30 2.68
C PHE A 173 -8.01 6.61 2.22
N ARG A 174 -8.20 5.38 2.69
CA ARG A 174 -9.42 4.59 2.51
C ARG A 174 -9.98 4.13 3.85
N TYR A 175 -11.25 3.85 3.89
CA TYR A 175 -11.93 3.41 5.12
C TYR A 175 -11.35 2.08 5.69
N ALA A 176 -10.93 1.15 4.84
CA ALA A 176 -10.25 -0.06 5.29
C ALA A 176 -8.96 0.22 6.08
N ASP A 177 -8.20 1.28 5.74
CA ASP A 177 -7.04 1.70 6.54
C ASP A 177 -7.47 2.12 7.95
N ALA A 178 -8.56 2.88 8.07
CA ALA A 178 -9.09 3.28 9.37
C ALA A 178 -9.46 2.08 10.25
N LEU A 179 -10.15 1.08 9.69
CA LEU A 179 -10.53 -0.14 10.43
C LEU A 179 -9.31 -0.96 10.87
N LEU A 180 -8.30 -1.08 10.03
CA LEU A 180 -7.05 -1.75 10.42
C LEU A 180 -6.23 -0.94 11.44
N MET A 181 -6.35 0.37 11.45
CA MET A 181 -5.81 1.22 12.53
C MET A 181 -6.57 0.98 13.85
N MET A 182 -7.90 0.81 13.81
CA MET A 182 -8.69 0.42 15.00
C MET A 182 -8.26 -0.95 15.53
N ALA A 183 -8.09 -1.94 14.65
CA ALA A 183 -7.57 -3.26 15.05
C ALA A 183 -6.24 -3.15 15.81
N GLU A 184 -5.33 -2.31 15.31
CA GLU A 184 -4.03 -2.08 15.94
C GLU A 184 -4.16 -1.32 17.28
N CYS A 185 -4.99 -0.27 17.36
CA CYS A 185 -5.21 0.46 18.60
C CYS A 185 -5.78 -0.42 19.69
N TYR A 186 -6.81 -1.23 19.38
CA TYR A 186 -7.36 -2.19 20.32
C TYR A 186 -6.36 -3.26 20.74
N PHE A 187 -5.48 -3.69 19.82
CA PHE A 187 -4.39 -4.61 20.15
C PHE A 187 -3.47 -4.03 21.24
N TYR A 188 -2.99 -2.79 21.06
CA TYR A 188 -2.11 -2.15 22.04
C TYR A 188 -2.81 -1.75 23.34
N LYS A 189 -4.13 -1.71 23.35
CA LYS A 189 -4.95 -1.60 24.57
C LYS A 189 -5.29 -2.96 25.19
N GLU A 190 -4.69 -4.04 24.70
CA GLU A 190 -4.93 -5.41 25.16
C GLU A 190 -6.37 -5.90 25.01
N ASN A 191 -7.19 -5.20 24.24
CA ASN A 191 -8.53 -5.64 23.87
C ASN A 191 -8.49 -6.50 22.60
N TYR A 192 -8.01 -7.71 22.74
CA TYR A 192 -7.75 -8.61 21.60
C TYR A 192 -9.04 -9.05 20.88
N GLU A 193 -10.15 -9.11 21.59
CA GLU A 193 -11.46 -9.43 20.99
C GLU A 193 -11.87 -8.36 19.97
N LYS A 194 -11.83 -7.10 20.38
CA LYS A 194 -12.08 -5.97 19.47
C LYS A 194 -11.06 -5.89 18.34
N ALA A 195 -9.78 -6.13 18.63
CA ALA A 195 -8.74 -6.14 17.61
C ALA A 195 -9.03 -7.19 16.52
N VAL A 196 -9.48 -8.38 16.89
CA VAL A 196 -9.88 -9.44 15.95
C VAL A 196 -11.16 -9.04 15.19
N GLU A 197 -12.13 -8.43 15.85
CA GLU A 197 -13.37 -7.96 15.20
C GLU A 197 -13.06 -7.03 14.03
N TYR A 198 -12.26 -6.00 14.25
CA TYR A 198 -11.86 -5.04 13.20
C TYR A 198 -10.94 -5.65 12.13
N LEU A 199 -10.02 -6.52 12.52
CA LEU A 199 -9.19 -7.28 11.59
C LEU A 199 -10.05 -8.13 10.63
N ASP A 200 -11.08 -8.76 11.14
CA ASP A 200 -11.94 -9.65 10.37
C ASP A 200 -12.83 -8.92 9.37
N MET A 201 -13.07 -7.63 9.52
CA MET A 201 -13.84 -6.86 8.55
C MET A 201 -13.15 -6.85 7.17
N THR A 202 -11.83 -6.58 7.13
CA THR A 202 -11.07 -6.61 5.88
C THR A 202 -10.85 -8.03 5.37
N ARG A 203 -10.58 -8.98 6.27
CA ARG A 203 -10.38 -10.40 5.92
C ARG A 203 -11.60 -10.99 5.25
N THR A 204 -12.77 -10.83 5.86
CA THR A 204 -14.03 -11.40 5.33
C THR A 204 -14.43 -10.74 4.01
N ARG A 205 -14.24 -9.43 3.84
CA ARG A 205 -14.44 -8.75 2.57
C ARG A 205 -13.53 -9.32 1.47
N ALA A 206 -12.32 -9.74 1.83
CA ALA A 206 -11.36 -10.36 0.92
C ALA A 206 -11.54 -11.88 0.73
N ASN A 207 -12.67 -12.45 1.18
CA ASN A 207 -12.98 -13.90 1.15
C ASN A 207 -12.05 -14.77 2.01
N LEU A 208 -11.38 -14.19 2.98
CA LEU A 208 -10.66 -14.96 3.99
C LEU A 208 -11.57 -15.36 5.16
N SER A 209 -11.27 -16.49 5.78
CA SER A 209 -11.91 -16.87 7.04
C SER A 209 -11.54 -15.91 8.15
N LYS A 210 -12.44 -15.81 9.14
CA LYS A 210 -12.17 -15.08 10.38
C LYS A 210 -10.89 -15.58 11.03
N TYR A 211 -10.17 -14.67 11.68
CA TYR A 211 -8.97 -14.99 12.41
C TYR A 211 -9.30 -15.71 13.71
N THR A 212 -8.59 -16.79 13.97
CA THR A 212 -8.67 -17.48 15.26
C THR A 212 -7.55 -17.00 16.17
N PHE A 213 -7.89 -16.27 17.20
CA PHE A 213 -6.92 -15.78 18.18
C PHE A 213 -6.14 -16.95 18.81
N ARG A 214 -4.84 -16.79 18.91
CA ARG A 214 -3.93 -17.78 19.55
C ARG A 214 -3.10 -17.14 20.64
N THR A 215 -2.29 -16.15 20.28
CA THR A 215 -1.44 -15.38 21.18
C THR A 215 -1.38 -13.92 20.73
N PRO A 216 -1.09 -12.96 21.63
CA PRO A 216 -0.92 -11.57 21.25
C PRO A 216 0.13 -11.38 20.15
N ALA A 217 1.28 -12.05 20.22
CA ALA A 217 2.32 -11.92 19.20
C ALA A 217 1.86 -12.37 17.80
N ARG A 218 1.03 -13.44 17.74
CA ARG A 218 0.45 -13.91 16.46
C ARG A 218 -0.63 -12.97 15.93
N LEU A 219 -1.39 -12.33 16.81
CA LEU A 219 -2.37 -11.34 16.40
C LEU A 219 -1.69 -10.08 15.86
N GLU A 220 -0.63 -9.61 16.53
CA GLU A 220 0.16 -8.47 16.06
C GLU A 220 0.75 -8.73 14.68
N GLU A 221 1.37 -9.88 14.49
CA GLU A 221 1.89 -10.32 13.19
C GLU A 221 0.79 -10.32 12.11
N GLU A 222 -0.39 -10.85 12.43
CA GLU A 222 -1.49 -10.93 11.46
C GLU A 222 -2.07 -9.54 11.13
N ILE A 223 -2.22 -8.62 12.09
CA ILE A 223 -2.62 -7.24 11.83
C ILE A 223 -1.62 -6.57 10.88
N ARG A 224 -0.33 -6.72 11.11
CA ARG A 224 0.72 -6.18 10.25
C ARG A 224 0.70 -6.77 8.84
N ASN A 225 0.42 -8.07 8.74
CA ASN A 225 0.32 -8.78 7.46
C ASN A 225 -0.96 -8.41 6.70
N GLU A 226 -2.08 -8.26 7.41
CA GLU A 226 -3.33 -7.84 6.81
C GLU A 226 -3.24 -6.42 6.24
N ARG A 227 -2.59 -5.50 6.96
CA ARG A 227 -2.29 -4.15 6.44
C ARG A 227 -1.43 -4.22 5.17
N ALA A 228 -0.45 -5.12 5.10
CA ALA A 228 0.36 -5.30 3.90
C ALA A 228 -0.46 -5.78 2.69
N ARG A 229 -1.41 -6.70 2.92
CA ARG A 229 -2.28 -7.24 1.86
C ARG A 229 -3.31 -6.22 1.39
N GLU A 230 -3.99 -5.56 2.33
CA GLU A 230 -5.07 -4.63 2.03
C GLU A 230 -4.56 -3.35 1.38
N LEU A 231 -3.48 -2.79 1.91
CA LEU A 231 -2.92 -1.50 1.50
C LEU A 231 -1.72 -1.64 0.54
N PHE A 232 -1.59 -2.80 -0.13
CA PHE A 232 -0.50 -3.03 -1.07
C PHE A 232 -0.44 -1.92 -2.13
N GLY A 233 0.77 -1.34 -2.30
CA GLY A 233 1.03 -0.29 -3.29
C GLY A 233 0.38 1.06 -3.01
N GLU A 234 -0.24 1.26 -1.84
CA GLU A 234 -0.77 2.55 -1.41
C GLU A 234 0.26 3.38 -0.63
N PHE A 235 1.54 3.03 -0.73
CA PHE A 235 2.71 3.71 -0.16
C PHE A 235 2.68 3.91 1.36
N GLN A 236 1.83 3.16 2.09
CA GLN A 236 1.73 3.24 3.55
C GLN A 236 2.79 2.38 4.26
N ARG A 237 3.27 1.30 3.62
CA ARG A 237 4.07 0.25 4.27
C ARG A 237 5.35 0.75 4.94
N LYS A 238 6.09 1.67 4.29
CA LYS A 238 7.31 2.24 4.90
C LYS A 238 7.00 2.91 6.23
N TYR A 239 5.96 3.71 6.27
CA TYR A 239 5.58 4.45 7.48
C TYR A 239 5.13 3.53 8.60
N ASP A 240 4.38 2.48 8.30
CA ASP A 240 3.99 1.46 9.26
C ASP A 240 5.23 0.75 9.84
N LEU A 241 6.15 0.29 8.99
CA LEU A 241 7.38 -0.38 9.43
C LEU A 241 8.27 0.53 10.30
N VAL A 242 8.37 1.82 9.95
CA VAL A 242 9.12 2.79 10.75
C VAL A 242 8.44 3.01 12.10
N ARG A 243 7.13 3.22 12.12
CA ARG A 243 6.35 3.42 13.34
C ARG A 243 6.40 2.22 14.29
N TRP A 244 6.43 1.00 13.75
CA TRP A 244 6.62 -0.23 14.52
C TRP A 244 8.06 -0.48 14.96
N GLY A 245 9.02 0.33 14.48
CA GLY A 245 10.44 0.19 14.81
C GLY A 245 11.15 -0.99 14.16
N ILE A 246 10.58 -1.59 13.13
CA ILE A 246 11.08 -2.81 12.45
C ILE A 246 11.45 -2.58 10.98
N TRP A 247 11.54 -1.33 10.54
CA TRP A 247 11.75 -1.03 9.12
C TRP A 247 13.06 -1.62 8.58
N TYR A 248 14.14 -1.48 9.33
CA TYR A 248 15.47 -1.90 8.88
C TYR A 248 15.55 -3.41 8.68
N GLU A 249 15.14 -4.16 9.69
CA GLU A 249 15.10 -5.63 9.67
C GLU A 249 14.12 -6.13 8.60
N ALA A 250 12.93 -5.54 8.54
CA ALA A 250 11.93 -5.93 7.54
C ALA A 250 12.41 -5.76 6.10
N VAL A 251 13.19 -4.69 5.82
CA VAL A 251 13.75 -4.45 4.49
C VAL A 251 14.93 -5.38 4.21
N THR A 252 15.86 -5.52 5.16
CA THR A 252 17.08 -6.31 4.96
C THR A 252 16.82 -7.81 4.86
N ASP A 253 15.84 -8.31 5.62
CA ASP A 253 15.51 -9.74 5.67
C ASP A 253 14.63 -10.18 4.48
N ASN A 254 13.84 -9.26 3.93
CA ASN A 254 12.81 -9.62 2.94
C ASN A 254 13.05 -8.99 1.56
N SER A 255 14.16 -8.29 1.34
CA SER A 255 14.46 -7.70 0.03
C SER A 255 14.96 -8.74 -0.96
N ASP A 256 14.50 -8.63 -2.20
CA ASP A 256 15.03 -9.41 -3.34
C ASP A 256 16.32 -8.81 -3.91
N TYR A 257 16.71 -7.63 -3.47
CA TYR A 257 17.86 -6.91 -4.01
C TYR A 257 19.07 -7.00 -3.10
N ALA A 258 20.17 -7.52 -3.63
CA ALA A 258 21.42 -7.73 -2.88
C ALA A 258 21.93 -6.45 -2.17
N TYR A 259 21.75 -5.28 -2.78
CA TYR A 259 22.20 -4.01 -2.18
C TYR A 259 21.35 -3.55 -0.98
N LEU A 260 20.24 -4.23 -0.72
CA LEU A 260 19.38 -4.02 0.47
C LEU A 260 19.51 -5.16 1.49
N GLN A 261 20.24 -6.23 1.18
CA GLN A 261 20.45 -7.37 2.08
C GLN A 261 21.70 -7.16 2.92
N LEU A 262 21.63 -7.51 4.22
CA LEU A 262 22.74 -7.28 5.17
C LEU A 262 24.03 -8.00 4.81
N ASN A 263 23.93 -9.24 4.37
CA ASN A 263 25.08 -10.12 4.20
C ASN A 263 25.70 -10.10 2.81
N THR A 264 25.50 -9.03 2.06
CA THR A 264 26.08 -8.89 0.73
C THR A 264 27.13 -7.79 0.73
N ALA A 265 28.23 -8.00 -0.02
CA ALA A 265 29.30 -7.01 -0.18
C ALA A 265 28.81 -5.67 -0.77
N ASN A 266 27.64 -5.67 -1.39
CA ASN A 266 27.02 -4.51 -2.04
C ASN A 266 25.94 -3.85 -1.18
N SER A 267 25.73 -4.26 0.07
CA SER A 267 24.70 -3.66 0.92
C SER A 267 24.99 -2.19 1.18
N ARG A 268 24.05 -1.34 0.79
CA ARG A 268 24.11 0.11 0.99
C ARG A 268 23.06 0.61 1.97
N ILE A 269 22.19 -0.26 2.45
CA ILE A 269 21.15 0.10 3.41
C ILE A 269 21.76 0.37 4.78
N LYS A 270 21.28 1.43 5.44
CA LYS A 270 21.66 1.81 6.80
C LYS A 270 20.40 2.10 7.63
N PRO A 271 20.43 1.93 8.94
CA PRO A 271 19.30 2.26 9.80
C PRO A 271 18.76 3.68 9.65
N CYS A 272 19.62 4.66 9.38
CA CYS A 272 19.22 6.05 9.15
C CYS A 272 18.27 6.23 7.96
N HIS A 273 18.30 5.33 6.97
CA HIS A 273 17.43 5.42 5.80
C HIS A 273 15.93 5.18 6.11
N ARG A 274 15.57 4.88 7.35
CA ARG A 274 14.18 4.89 7.80
C ARG A 274 13.53 6.26 7.62
N TYR A 275 14.29 7.33 7.79
CA TYR A 275 13.90 8.69 7.47
C TYR A 275 14.62 9.19 6.23
N TYR A 276 14.15 10.26 5.64
CA TYR A 276 14.87 10.98 4.60
C TYR A 276 15.81 12.01 5.25
N PRO A 277 16.98 12.30 4.66
CA PRO A 277 17.82 13.37 5.17
C PRO A 277 17.10 14.72 5.04
N ILE A 278 17.33 15.59 5.99
CA ILE A 278 16.82 16.95 5.97
C ILE A 278 17.65 17.72 4.92
N PRO A 279 17.03 18.43 3.98
CA PRO A 279 17.78 19.26 3.04
C PRO A 279 18.71 20.26 3.75
N ASP A 280 19.92 20.44 3.25
CA ASP A 280 20.92 21.33 3.88
C ASP A 280 20.44 22.79 4.01
N THR A 281 19.60 23.22 3.07
CA THR A 281 18.92 24.52 3.13
C THR A 281 18.05 24.65 4.38
N GLU A 282 17.28 23.61 4.72
CA GLU A 282 16.41 23.59 5.90
C GLU A 282 17.24 23.53 7.19
N VAL A 283 18.34 22.78 7.20
CA VAL A 283 19.28 22.76 8.34
C VAL A 283 19.82 24.18 8.60
N THR A 284 20.24 24.87 7.54
CA THR A 284 20.75 26.23 7.62
C THR A 284 19.68 27.22 8.07
N TYR A 285 18.48 27.19 7.49
CA TYR A 285 17.38 28.08 7.87
C TYR A 285 16.90 27.87 9.30
N SER A 286 16.97 26.65 9.80
CA SER A 286 16.64 26.34 11.20
C SER A 286 17.69 26.84 12.21
N LYS A 287 18.78 27.51 11.76
CA LYS A 287 19.94 27.89 12.58
C LYS A 287 20.56 26.68 13.30
N ASN A 288 20.64 25.56 12.59
CA ASN A 288 21.13 24.28 13.09
C ASN A 288 20.31 23.66 14.25
N ASN A 289 19.04 24.06 14.41
CA ASN A 289 18.10 23.35 15.29
C ASN A 289 17.66 22.00 14.70
N LEU A 290 17.79 21.83 13.38
CA LEU A 290 17.64 20.54 12.67
C LEU A 290 19.02 20.04 12.26
N ASP A 291 19.24 18.76 12.27
CA ASP A 291 20.50 18.15 11.86
C ASP A 291 20.34 16.80 11.17
N ASN A 292 21.39 16.36 10.49
CA ASN A 292 21.53 15.05 9.86
C ASN A 292 22.57 14.18 10.59
N ASN A 293 22.70 14.32 11.91
CA ASN A 293 23.75 13.62 12.67
C ASN A 293 23.65 12.10 12.54
N GLU A 294 22.45 11.55 12.42
CA GLU A 294 22.26 10.12 12.20
C GLU A 294 22.86 9.66 10.84
N TYR A 295 22.71 10.47 9.78
CA TYR A 295 23.32 10.19 8.47
C TYR A 295 24.85 10.34 8.51
N LYS A 296 25.34 11.40 9.12
CA LYS A 296 26.77 11.66 9.29
C LYS A 296 27.49 10.53 10.05
N ALA A 297 26.81 9.89 11.01
CA ALA A 297 27.35 8.75 11.74
C ALA A 297 27.66 7.54 10.84
N TYR A 298 27.05 7.47 9.66
CA TYR A 298 27.31 6.45 8.63
C TYR A 298 28.17 6.95 7.47
N GLY A 299 28.69 8.18 7.55
CA GLY A 299 29.51 8.79 6.48
C GLY A 299 28.70 9.22 5.25
N LEU A 300 27.41 9.52 5.44
CA LEU A 300 26.47 9.93 4.40
C LEU A 300 26.15 11.42 4.51
#